data_e223b8a0d3f1ee015c6d92265bb2c9b7
#
_entry.id   e223b8a0d3f1ee015c6d92265bb2c9b7
#
_cell.length_a   1.000
_cell.length_b   1.000
_cell.length_c   1.000
_cell.angle_alpha   90.00
_cell.angle_beta   90.00
_cell.angle_gamma   90.00
#
_symmetry.space_group_name_H-M   'P 1'
#
loop_
_entity.id
_entity.type
_entity.pdbx_description
1 polymer ?
#
loop_
_entity_poly.entity_id
_entity_poly.type
_entity_poly.pdbx_seq_one_letter_code
_entity_poly.pdbx_strand_id
1 'polypeptide(L)'
;MNNSIQIDNIGCLYTANENGVQSYENTSLIIENGLISSIGDSCEINSINCNGKMVTAGFVDSHTHPVFLNNRENEYSMRIAGSSYEEIAKNGGGIISSVNGVRNASEDELVEKLEKRVNRFIQNGTTTIEAKSGYGLDTDSELKSLSVIERVNQKHTIDIIPTFMGAHAIPAEYNNNPNEYINLVCDDMIPEVSKQGIALFNDVFCEEGYFNIAAVSYTHLTLPTNREV
;
A
#
# COMPACT_ATOMS: atom_id res chain seq x y z
N MET A 1 -16.47 -17.95 22.24
CA MET A 1 -15.87 -17.26 23.39
C MET A 1 -16.03 -15.78 23.12
N ASN A 2 -16.57 -15.01 24.07
CA ASN A 2 -16.71 -13.57 23.92
C ASN A 2 -15.31 -12.97 23.89
N ASN A 3 -14.90 -12.42 22.75
CA ASN A 3 -13.54 -11.86 22.59
C ASN A 3 -13.61 -10.39 22.96
N SER A 4 -13.74 -10.12 24.27
CA SER A 4 -13.86 -8.74 24.80
C SER A 4 -12.54 -8.35 25.47
N ILE A 5 -12.06 -7.16 25.18
CA ILE A 5 -10.85 -6.55 25.75
C ILE A 5 -11.22 -5.17 26.28
N GLN A 6 -10.73 -4.83 27.47
CA GLN A 6 -10.80 -3.46 27.98
C GLN A 6 -9.40 -2.83 27.90
N ILE A 7 -9.35 -1.57 27.53
CA ILE A 7 -8.14 -0.75 27.59
C ILE A 7 -8.38 0.29 28.67
N ASP A 8 -7.61 0.21 29.76
CA ASP A 8 -7.78 1.03 30.95
C ASP A 8 -6.71 2.09 31.09
N ASN A 9 -6.99 3.06 31.96
CA ASN A 9 -6.05 4.10 32.35
C ASN A 9 -5.48 4.82 31.13
N ILE A 10 -6.36 5.18 30.21
CA ILE A 10 -6.05 5.98 29.03
C ILE A 10 -5.97 7.44 29.48
N GLY A 11 -4.80 8.09 29.31
CA GLY A 11 -4.64 9.50 29.65
C GLY A 11 -5.42 10.41 28.70
N CYS A 12 -5.37 10.13 27.41
CA CYS A 12 -6.19 10.80 26.40
C CYS A 12 -6.51 9.84 25.26
N LEU A 13 -7.78 9.71 24.91
CA LEU A 13 -8.27 8.98 23.74
C LEU A 13 -8.67 9.96 22.65
N TYR A 14 -8.08 9.83 21.47
CA TYR A 14 -8.52 10.53 20.26
C TYR A 14 -9.25 9.57 19.32
N THR A 15 -10.46 9.94 18.92
CA THR A 15 -11.24 9.22 17.91
C THR A 15 -11.92 10.23 16.98
N ALA A 16 -12.50 9.74 15.89
CA ALA A 16 -13.24 10.59 14.95
C ALA A 16 -14.67 10.09 14.79
N ASN A 17 -15.58 11.02 14.55
CA ASN A 17 -16.94 10.74 14.13
C ASN A 17 -17.36 11.75 13.03
N GLU A 18 -18.62 11.76 12.63
CA GLU A 18 -19.17 12.67 11.63
C GLU A 18 -18.98 14.17 11.95
N ASN A 19 -18.76 14.53 13.22
CA ASN A 19 -18.52 15.89 13.67
C ASN A 19 -17.04 16.25 13.81
N GLY A 20 -16.12 15.34 13.40
CA GLY A 20 -14.68 15.55 13.46
C GLY A 20 -13.99 14.78 14.59
N VAL A 21 -12.82 15.25 15.00
CA VAL A 21 -12.01 14.61 16.05
C VAL A 21 -12.61 14.91 17.42
N GLN A 22 -12.77 13.84 18.21
CA GLN A 22 -13.23 13.90 19.60
C GLN A 22 -12.07 13.48 20.51
N SER A 23 -12.00 14.08 21.71
CA SER A 23 -11.03 13.69 22.73
C SER A 23 -11.73 13.38 24.06
N TYR A 24 -11.25 12.33 24.74
CA TYR A 24 -11.71 11.92 26.05
C TYR A 24 -10.50 11.78 26.97
N GLU A 25 -10.53 12.46 28.11
CA GLU A 25 -9.44 12.42 29.08
C GLU A 25 -9.75 11.43 30.21
N ASN A 26 -8.70 10.77 30.75
CA ASN A 26 -8.77 9.85 31.88
C ASN A 26 -9.91 8.81 31.72
N THR A 27 -9.91 8.10 30.62
CA THR A 27 -11.00 7.22 30.17
C THR A 27 -10.56 5.75 30.03
N SER A 28 -11.51 4.92 29.65
CA SER A 28 -11.34 3.52 29.26
C SER A 28 -12.04 3.24 27.94
N LEU A 29 -11.73 2.12 27.31
CA LEU A 29 -12.30 1.68 26.03
C LEU A 29 -12.63 0.19 26.14
N ILE A 30 -13.84 -0.21 25.78
CA ILE A 30 -14.24 -1.60 25.67
C ILE A 30 -14.36 -1.98 24.19
N ILE A 31 -13.70 -3.07 23.82
CA ILE A 31 -13.72 -3.68 22.48
C ILE A 31 -14.38 -5.03 22.60
N GLU A 32 -15.44 -5.27 21.84
CA GLU A 32 -16.16 -6.54 21.76
C GLU A 32 -16.27 -7.00 20.32
N ASN A 33 -15.83 -8.22 20.06
CA ASN A 33 -15.86 -8.80 18.71
C ASN A 33 -15.17 -7.93 17.64
N GLY A 34 -14.08 -7.25 18.03
CA GLY A 34 -13.30 -6.38 17.14
C GLY A 34 -13.88 -4.97 16.93
N LEU A 35 -14.97 -4.62 17.59
CA LEU A 35 -15.61 -3.31 17.51
C LEU A 35 -15.56 -2.59 18.85
N ILE A 36 -15.45 -1.26 18.82
CA ILE A 36 -15.58 -0.41 20.01
C ILE A 36 -17.04 -0.47 20.47
N SER A 37 -17.29 -1.03 21.66
CA SER A 37 -18.64 -1.11 22.23
C SER A 37 -18.95 0.05 23.17
N SER A 38 -17.97 0.56 23.93
CA SER A 38 -18.17 1.73 24.77
C SER A 38 -16.87 2.50 25.07
N ILE A 39 -17.02 3.76 25.45
CA ILE A 39 -15.96 4.66 25.93
C ILE A 39 -16.36 5.18 27.31
N GLY A 40 -15.47 5.06 28.29
CA GLY A 40 -15.69 5.56 29.67
C GLY A 40 -16.30 4.55 30.61
N ASP A 41 -16.80 3.43 30.13
CA ASP A 41 -17.32 2.35 30.96
C ASP A 41 -16.19 1.40 31.40
N SER A 42 -16.43 0.65 32.46
CA SER A 42 -15.55 -0.41 32.92
C SER A 42 -16.33 -1.70 33.12
N CYS A 43 -15.70 -2.83 32.84
CA CYS A 43 -16.25 -4.15 33.11
C CYS A 43 -15.16 -5.09 33.65
N GLU A 44 -15.58 -6.18 34.29
CA GLU A 44 -14.66 -7.19 34.82
C GLU A 44 -14.22 -8.16 33.70
N ILE A 45 -13.36 -7.69 32.78
CA ILE A 45 -12.76 -8.50 31.71
C ILE A 45 -11.25 -8.27 31.67
N ASN A 46 -10.56 -9.06 30.84
CA ASN A 46 -9.14 -8.85 30.60
C ASN A 46 -8.86 -7.42 30.16
N SER A 47 -8.02 -6.71 30.90
CA SER A 47 -7.69 -5.32 30.60
C SER A 47 -6.22 -5.11 30.25
N ILE A 48 -5.98 -4.13 29.39
CA ILE A 48 -4.66 -3.61 29.05
C ILE A 48 -4.53 -2.23 29.68
N ASN A 49 -3.60 -2.08 30.63
CA ASN A 49 -3.35 -0.79 31.28
C ASN A 49 -2.46 0.09 30.40
N CYS A 50 -2.98 1.24 29.97
CA CYS A 50 -2.24 2.22 29.16
C CYS A 50 -1.29 3.11 29.98
N ASN A 51 -1.30 3.02 31.32
CA ASN A 51 -0.44 3.84 32.19
C ASN A 51 -0.50 5.35 31.88
N GLY A 52 -1.68 5.89 31.64
CA GLY A 52 -1.89 7.31 31.33
C GLY A 52 -1.42 7.72 29.94
N LYS A 53 -1.10 6.78 29.05
CA LYS A 53 -0.67 7.09 27.68
C LYS A 53 -1.85 7.51 26.79
N MET A 54 -1.52 8.13 25.68
CA MET A 54 -2.47 8.46 24.62
C MET A 54 -2.82 7.20 23.81
N VAL A 55 -4.09 7.10 23.44
CA VAL A 55 -4.63 6.08 22.53
C VAL A 55 -5.30 6.77 21.33
N THR A 56 -5.04 6.25 20.15
CA THR A 56 -5.66 6.68 18.88
C THR A 56 -6.10 5.47 18.09
N ALA A 57 -6.92 5.67 17.06
CA ALA A 57 -7.07 4.69 15.99
C ALA A 57 -5.71 4.41 15.34
N GLY A 58 -5.53 3.21 14.78
CA GLY A 58 -4.36 2.90 13.98
C GLY A 58 -4.24 3.81 12.76
N PHE A 59 -3.00 4.07 12.32
CA PHE A 59 -2.78 4.90 11.14
C PHE A 59 -3.16 4.17 9.85
N VAL A 60 -3.70 4.93 8.91
CA VAL A 60 -3.98 4.48 7.54
C VAL A 60 -2.97 5.15 6.62
N ASP A 61 -2.17 4.35 5.91
CA ASP A 61 -1.26 4.84 4.87
C ASP A 61 -1.88 4.58 3.51
N SER A 62 -2.43 5.62 2.91
CA SER A 62 -3.24 5.56 1.70
C SER A 62 -2.44 5.59 0.39
N HIS A 63 -1.11 5.54 0.42
CA HIS A 63 -0.29 5.51 -0.78
C HIS A 63 1.08 4.89 -0.52
N THR A 64 1.22 3.59 -0.77
CA THR A 64 2.50 2.91 -0.67
C THR A 64 2.79 2.01 -1.88
N HIS A 65 4.08 1.83 -2.19
CA HIS A 65 4.58 0.83 -3.14
C HIS A 65 5.50 -0.16 -2.40
N PRO A 66 4.94 -1.11 -1.63
CA PRO A 66 5.74 -1.88 -0.70
C PRO A 66 6.43 -3.11 -1.32
N VAL A 67 6.08 -3.48 -2.57
CA VAL A 67 6.66 -4.62 -3.28
C VAL A 67 7.87 -4.19 -4.10
N PHE A 68 9.06 -4.40 -3.56
CA PHE A 68 10.34 -4.20 -4.26
C PHE A 68 11.43 -5.06 -3.62
N LEU A 69 12.46 -5.41 -4.39
CA LEU A 69 13.55 -6.27 -3.91
C LEU A 69 14.58 -5.49 -3.09
N ASN A 70 15.20 -4.49 -3.71
CA ASN A 70 16.33 -3.76 -3.14
C ASN A 70 15.94 -2.37 -2.68
N ASN A 71 16.52 -1.95 -1.56
CA ASN A 71 16.44 -0.57 -1.13
C ASN A 71 17.28 0.33 -2.05
N ARG A 72 17.04 1.65 -1.95
CA ARG A 72 17.68 2.67 -2.79
C ARG A 72 18.46 3.70 -1.95
N GLU A 73 19.00 3.26 -0.81
CA GLU A 73 19.78 4.11 0.10
C GLU A 73 21.03 4.70 -0.55
N ASN A 74 21.64 3.97 -1.48
CA ASN A 74 22.82 4.47 -2.23
C ASN A 74 22.45 5.69 -3.10
N GLU A 75 21.25 5.72 -3.68
CA GLU A 75 20.78 6.86 -4.46
C GLU A 75 20.59 8.11 -3.57
N TYR A 76 20.14 7.91 -2.33
CA TYR A 76 20.06 8.99 -1.36
C TYR A 76 21.46 9.57 -1.05
N SER A 77 22.44 8.70 -0.87
CA SER A 77 23.84 9.12 -0.68
C SER A 77 24.40 9.88 -1.89
N MET A 78 24.09 9.44 -3.10
CA MET A 78 24.46 10.13 -4.34
C MET A 78 23.81 11.52 -4.43
N ARG A 79 22.54 11.64 -4.04
CA ARG A 79 21.83 12.94 -3.99
C ARG A 79 22.48 13.92 -3.01
N ILE A 80 22.85 13.44 -1.82
CA ILE A 80 23.57 14.27 -0.84
C ILE A 80 24.93 14.71 -1.39
N ALA A 81 25.60 13.84 -2.16
CA ALA A 81 26.86 14.16 -2.83
C ALA A 81 26.70 15.10 -4.04
N GLY A 82 25.48 15.51 -4.39
CA GLY A 82 25.19 16.49 -5.43
C GLY A 82 24.86 15.89 -6.80
N SER A 83 24.70 14.56 -6.91
CA SER A 83 24.30 13.92 -8.17
C SER A 83 22.87 14.33 -8.56
N SER A 84 22.68 14.63 -9.84
CA SER A 84 21.36 14.92 -10.40
C SER A 84 20.52 13.63 -10.52
N TYR A 85 19.20 13.79 -10.63
CA TYR A 85 18.29 12.66 -10.90
C TYR A 85 18.67 11.92 -12.19
N GLU A 86 19.06 12.66 -13.23
CA GLU A 86 19.48 12.10 -14.52
C GLU A 86 20.76 11.26 -14.41
N GLU A 87 21.73 11.70 -13.61
CA GLU A 87 22.97 10.95 -13.36
C GLU A 87 22.70 9.66 -12.60
N ILE A 88 21.80 9.68 -11.61
CA ILE A 88 21.38 8.50 -10.85
C ILE A 88 20.67 7.52 -11.80
N ALA A 89 19.75 8.00 -12.62
CA ALA A 89 19.02 7.18 -13.59
C ALA A 89 19.96 6.54 -14.63
N LYS A 90 20.94 7.29 -15.17
CA LYS A 90 21.96 6.77 -16.11
C LYS A 90 22.83 5.66 -15.50
N ASN A 91 23.02 5.69 -14.19
CA ASN A 91 23.76 4.66 -13.46
C ASN A 91 22.87 3.47 -13.04
N GLY A 92 21.68 3.34 -13.63
CA GLY A 92 20.76 2.23 -13.36
C GLY A 92 19.96 2.36 -12.06
N GLY A 93 19.92 3.57 -11.48
CA GLY A 93 19.09 3.91 -10.33
C GLY A 93 17.66 4.34 -10.72
N GLY A 94 16.95 4.92 -9.78
CA GLY A 94 15.58 5.35 -9.97
C GLY A 94 14.61 4.17 -10.04
N ILE A 95 13.49 4.40 -10.72
CA ILE A 95 12.43 3.37 -10.86
C ILE A 95 12.95 2.15 -11.62
N ILE A 96 13.91 2.31 -12.54
CA ILE A 96 14.49 1.22 -13.33
C ILE A 96 15.13 0.14 -12.43
N SER A 97 15.83 0.57 -11.37
CA SER A 97 16.41 -0.36 -10.39
C SER A 97 15.32 -1.19 -9.69
N SER A 98 14.21 -0.55 -9.29
CA SER A 98 13.07 -1.25 -8.67
C SER A 98 12.40 -2.21 -9.63
N VAL A 99 12.21 -1.81 -10.89
CA VAL A 99 11.62 -2.64 -11.95
C VAL A 99 12.47 -3.89 -12.20
N ASN A 100 13.76 -3.72 -12.41
CA ASN A 100 14.68 -4.84 -12.59
C ASN A 100 14.68 -5.78 -11.37
N GLY A 101 14.63 -5.22 -10.17
CA GLY A 101 14.54 -5.99 -8.94
C GLY A 101 13.29 -6.87 -8.89
N VAL A 102 12.11 -6.30 -9.17
CA VAL A 102 10.83 -7.03 -9.15
C VAL A 102 10.78 -8.08 -10.26
N ARG A 103 11.18 -7.72 -11.49
CA ARG A 103 11.17 -8.65 -12.62
C ARG A 103 12.02 -9.88 -12.39
N ASN A 104 13.23 -9.71 -11.84
CA ASN A 104 14.20 -10.79 -11.64
C ASN A 104 14.01 -11.58 -10.34
N ALA A 105 13.31 -11.03 -9.36
CA ALA A 105 13.07 -11.71 -8.09
C ALA A 105 12.02 -12.82 -8.22
N SER A 106 12.22 -13.88 -7.45
CA SER A 106 11.17 -14.85 -7.20
C SER A 106 10.06 -14.25 -6.35
N GLU A 107 8.87 -14.84 -6.42
CA GLU A 107 7.73 -14.44 -5.57
C GLU A 107 8.06 -14.58 -4.08
N ASP A 108 8.75 -15.65 -3.68
CA ASP A 108 9.11 -15.89 -2.28
C ASP A 108 10.09 -14.86 -1.74
N GLU A 109 11.06 -14.40 -2.53
CA GLU A 109 11.96 -13.30 -2.15
C GLU A 109 11.20 -12.00 -1.92
N LEU A 110 10.24 -11.68 -2.78
CA LEU A 110 9.40 -10.49 -2.64
C LEU A 110 8.48 -10.59 -1.42
N VAL A 111 7.91 -11.76 -1.15
CA VAL A 111 7.10 -12.02 0.06
C VAL A 111 7.93 -11.78 1.32
N GLU A 112 9.15 -12.34 1.43
CA GLU A 112 10.02 -12.11 2.59
C GLU A 112 10.31 -10.62 2.81
N LYS A 113 10.55 -9.88 1.73
CA LYS A 113 10.83 -8.44 1.81
C LYS A 113 9.59 -7.65 2.23
N LEU A 114 8.42 -8.00 1.69
CA LEU A 114 7.16 -7.34 2.05
C LEU A 114 6.78 -7.63 3.51
N GLU A 115 6.89 -8.85 3.99
CA GLU A 115 6.64 -9.20 5.39
C GLU A 115 7.49 -8.34 6.36
N LYS A 116 8.77 -8.12 6.05
CA LYS A 116 9.63 -7.24 6.85
C LYS A 116 9.15 -5.79 6.86
N ARG A 117 8.63 -5.29 5.75
CA ARG A 117 8.07 -3.93 5.65
C ARG A 117 6.75 -3.81 6.39
N VAL A 118 5.87 -4.79 6.24
CA VAL A 118 4.60 -4.85 6.97
C VAL A 118 4.82 -4.82 8.48
N ASN A 119 5.79 -5.59 8.99
CA ASN A 119 6.16 -5.53 10.40
C ASN A 119 6.61 -4.12 10.85
N ARG A 120 7.29 -3.36 10.00
CA ARG A 120 7.65 -1.97 10.31
C ARG A 120 6.44 -1.03 10.32
N PHE A 121 5.47 -1.21 9.42
CA PHE A 121 4.20 -0.48 9.45
C PHE A 121 3.50 -0.69 10.79
N ILE A 122 3.35 -1.95 11.21
CA ILE A 122 2.73 -2.31 12.50
C ILE A 122 3.50 -1.67 13.67
N GLN A 123 4.83 -1.76 13.70
CA GLN A 123 5.67 -1.17 14.75
C GLN A 123 5.53 0.35 14.85
N ASN A 124 5.18 1.02 13.75
CA ASN A 124 4.93 2.46 13.70
C ASN A 124 3.44 2.83 13.91
N GLY A 125 2.59 1.86 14.23
CA GLY A 125 1.17 2.08 14.51
C GLY A 125 0.26 2.14 13.29
N THR A 126 0.75 1.77 12.10
CA THR A 126 -0.08 1.67 10.89
C THR A 126 -0.82 0.33 10.91
N THR A 127 -2.13 0.39 10.73
CA THR A 127 -3.02 -0.80 10.75
C THR A 127 -3.69 -1.06 9.40
N THR A 128 -3.60 -0.11 8.47
CA THR A 128 -4.14 -0.25 7.11
C THR A 128 -3.18 0.43 6.13
N ILE A 129 -2.85 -0.25 5.04
CA ILE A 129 -2.04 0.31 3.95
C ILE A 129 -2.72 0.07 2.60
N GLU A 130 -2.68 1.06 1.72
CA GLU A 130 -2.86 0.82 0.29
C GLU A 130 -1.55 0.35 -0.30
N ALA A 131 -1.53 -0.88 -0.83
CA ALA A 131 -0.36 -1.50 -1.43
C ALA A 131 -0.49 -1.52 -2.94
N LYS A 132 0.20 -0.60 -3.61
CA LYS A 132 0.23 -0.50 -5.06
C LYS A 132 1.30 -1.42 -5.65
N SER A 133 0.99 -2.05 -6.78
CA SER A 133 1.98 -2.61 -7.70
C SER A 133 2.74 -1.48 -8.43
N GLY A 134 3.19 -1.66 -9.66
CA GLY A 134 3.77 -0.61 -10.48
C GLY A 134 5.29 -0.57 -10.51
N TYR A 135 5.94 -1.64 -10.05
CA TYR A 135 7.35 -1.89 -10.27
C TYR A 135 7.62 -3.14 -11.12
N GLY A 136 6.57 -3.80 -11.64
CA GLY A 136 6.70 -4.84 -12.65
C GLY A 136 6.81 -4.27 -14.04
N LEU A 137 5.85 -3.45 -14.40
CA LEU A 137 5.69 -2.80 -15.69
C LEU A 137 5.68 -3.77 -16.89
N ASP A 138 5.28 -5.00 -16.63
CA ASP A 138 4.85 -6.03 -17.58
C ASP A 138 3.77 -6.89 -16.92
N THR A 139 3.00 -7.62 -17.72
CA THR A 139 1.83 -8.37 -17.23
C THR A 139 2.19 -9.36 -16.14
N ASP A 140 3.19 -10.21 -16.38
CA ASP A 140 3.58 -11.27 -15.43
C ASP A 140 4.09 -10.69 -14.10
N SER A 141 4.90 -9.63 -14.16
CA SER A 141 5.50 -9.01 -12.98
C SER A 141 4.51 -8.19 -12.16
N GLU A 142 3.51 -7.58 -12.80
CA GLU A 142 2.41 -6.90 -12.10
C GLU A 142 1.49 -7.91 -11.40
N LEU A 143 1.11 -9.00 -12.07
CA LEU A 143 0.35 -10.11 -11.47
C LEU A 143 1.11 -10.75 -10.31
N LYS A 144 2.42 -10.96 -10.47
CA LYS A 144 3.32 -11.44 -9.40
C LYS A 144 3.30 -10.49 -8.20
N SER A 145 3.39 -9.19 -8.42
CA SER A 145 3.37 -8.19 -7.34
C SER A 145 2.06 -8.23 -6.56
N LEU A 146 0.92 -8.35 -7.24
CA LEU A 146 -0.39 -8.49 -6.61
C LEU A 146 -0.51 -9.83 -5.84
N SER A 147 0.02 -10.93 -6.38
CA SER A 147 0.08 -12.23 -5.70
C SER A 147 0.91 -12.14 -4.40
N VAL A 148 2.05 -11.46 -4.43
CA VAL A 148 2.88 -11.19 -3.25
C VAL A 148 2.12 -10.43 -2.18
N ILE A 149 1.37 -9.39 -2.57
CA ILE A 149 0.53 -8.59 -1.66
C ILE A 149 -0.52 -9.49 -1.00
N GLU A 150 -1.24 -10.29 -1.78
CA GLU A 150 -2.29 -11.19 -1.27
C GLU A 150 -1.73 -12.24 -0.31
N ARG A 151 -0.60 -12.87 -0.65
CA ARG A 151 0.06 -13.87 0.21
C ARG A 151 0.46 -13.29 1.57
N VAL A 152 0.90 -12.04 1.61
CA VAL A 152 1.28 -11.36 2.86
C VAL A 152 0.03 -10.92 3.62
N ASN A 153 -0.99 -10.41 2.93
CA ASN A 153 -2.26 -10.00 3.53
C ASN A 153 -2.92 -11.15 4.30
N GLN A 154 -2.89 -12.37 3.75
CA GLN A 154 -3.44 -13.56 4.41
C GLN A 154 -2.72 -13.98 5.70
N LYS A 155 -1.50 -13.51 5.93
CA LYS A 155 -0.66 -13.90 7.07
C LYS A 155 -0.61 -12.85 8.19
N HIS A 156 -0.92 -11.60 7.89
CA HIS A 156 -0.76 -10.48 8.82
C HIS A 156 -2.10 -9.96 9.31
N THR A 157 -2.06 -9.25 10.45
CA THR A 157 -3.24 -8.63 11.08
C THR A 157 -3.51 -7.21 10.61
N ILE A 158 -2.62 -6.62 9.82
CA ILE A 158 -2.81 -5.34 9.16
C ILE A 158 -3.69 -5.53 7.91
N ASP A 159 -4.55 -4.58 7.63
CA ASP A 159 -5.32 -4.56 6.39
C ASP A 159 -4.45 -4.07 5.24
N ILE A 160 -4.22 -4.90 4.23
CA ILE A 160 -3.45 -4.54 3.05
C ILE A 160 -4.40 -4.47 1.85
N ILE A 161 -4.61 -3.27 1.35
CA ILE A 161 -5.54 -3.00 0.24
C ILE A 161 -4.77 -3.02 -1.08
N PRO A 162 -4.93 -4.05 -1.92
CA PRO A 162 -4.17 -4.19 -3.16
C PRO A 162 -4.71 -3.25 -4.25
N THR A 163 -3.81 -2.47 -4.84
CA THR A 163 -4.08 -1.57 -5.96
C THR A 163 -3.18 -1.93 -7.14
N PHE A 164 -3.76 -2.18 -8.31
CA PHE A 164 -3.00 -2.31 -9.54
C PHE A 164 -2.53 -0.93 -10.03
N MET A 165 -1.26 -0.81 -10.40
CA MET A 165 -0.70 0.42 -10.95
C MET A 165 0.30 0.16 -12.09
N GLY A 166 -0.08 -0.63 -13.08
CA GLY A 166 0.74 -0.82 -14.30
C GLY A 166 1.06 0.48 -15.02
N ALA A 167 0.18 1.47 -14.91
CA ALA A 167 0.41 2.82 -15.44
C ALA A 167 1.17 3.72 -14.44
N HIS A 168 2.26 3.21 -13.82
CA HIS A 168 3.13 3.96 -12.91
C HIS A 168 4.26 4.69 -13.66
N ALA A 169 4.86 4.05 -14.64
CA ALA A 169 5.87 4.63 -15.52
C ALA A 169 5.89 3.88 -16.85
N ILE A 170 6.48 4.49 -17.87
CA ILE A 170 6.74 3.81 -19.15
C ILE A 170 8.10 3.12 -19.04
N PRO A 171 8.17 1.79 -19.15
CA PRO A 171 9.44 1.08 -19.05
C PRO A 171 10.32 1.33 -20.28
N ALA A 172 11.65 1.16 -20.11
CA ALA A 172 12.66 1.60 -21.07
C ALA A 172 12.46 1.01 -22.48
N GLU A 173 11.95 -0.20 -22.58
CA GLU A 173 11.65 -0.89 -23.83
C GLU A 173 10.58 -0.22 -24.68
N TYR A 174 9.72 0.61 -24.06
CA TYR A 174 8.64 1.35 -24.71
C TYR A 174 8.91 2.86 -24.85
N ASN A 175 10.11 3.35 -24.51
CA ASN A 175 10.45 4.78 -24.59
C ASN A 175 10.24 5.37 -25.99
N ASN A 176 10.45 4.58 -27.06
CA ASN A 176 10.26 5.02 -28.44
C ASN A 176 8.81 4.90 -28.92
N ASN A 177 7.96 4.16 -28.22
CA ASN A 177 6.55 3.98 -28.56
C ASN A 177 5.68 3.85 -27.29
N PRO A 178 5.49 4.93 -26.52
CA PRO A 178 4.69 4.91 -25.30
C PRO A 178 3.25 4.39 -25.48
N ASN A 179 2.67 4.58 -26.67
CA ASN A 179 1.32 4.11 -26.95
C ASN A 179 1.21 2.58 -26.96
N GLU A 180 2.25 1.87 -27.36
CA GLU A 180 2.27 0.40 -27.25
C GLU A 180 2.19 -0.05 -25.79
N TYR A 181 2.85 0.67 -24.89
CA TYR A 181 2.75 0.35 -23.45
C TYR A 181 1.35 0.65 -22.90
N ILE A 182 0.73 1.76 -23.30
CA ILE A 182 -0.66 2.07 -22.92
C ILE A 182 -1.60 0.96 -23.41
N ASN A 183 -1.44 0.50 -24.65
CA ASN A 183 -2.21 -0.63 -25.18
C ASN A 183 -1.97 -1.90 -24.37
N LEU A 184 -0.71 -2.22 -23.99
CA LEU A 184 -0.39 -3.35 -23.13
C LEU A 184 -1.09 -3.26 -21.77
N VAL A 185 -1.10 -2.08 -21.15
CA VAL A 185 -1.82 -1.89 -19.88
C VAL A 185 -3.31 -2.13 -20.04
N CYS A 186 -3.91 -1.57 -21.11
CA CYS A 186 -5.36 -1.60 -21.30
C CYS A 186 -5.88 -2.92 -21.83
N ASP A 187 -5.19 -3.51 -22.81
CA ASP A 187 -5.69 -4.62 -23.59
C ASP A 187 -5.21 -5.99 -23.05
N ASP A 188 -4.18 -5.99 -22.19
CA ASP A 188 -3.60 -7.21 -21.60
C ASP A 188 -3.56 -7.17 -20.08
N MET A 189 -2.87 -6.20 -19.46
CA MET A 189 -2.69 -6.17 -18.01
C MET A 189 -4.03 -6.04 -17.27
N ILE A 190 -4.88 -5.08 -17.60
CA ILE A 190 -6.15 -4.85 -16.90
C ILE A 190 -7.06 -6.07 -17.00
N PRO A 191 -7.27 -6.71 -18.17
CA PRO A 191 -8.02 -7.96 -18.26
C PRO A 191 -7.45 -9.09 -17.38
N GLU A 192 -6.14 -9.31 -17.39
CA GLU A 192 -5.51 -10.38 -16.60
C GLU A 192 -5.56 -10.08 -15.09
N VAL A 193 -5.37 -8.82 -14.68
CA VAL A 193 -5.55 -8.38 -13.28
C VAL A 193 -7.00 -8.56 -12.83
N SER A 194 -7.96 -8.20 -13.67
CA SER A 194 -9.38 -8.44 -13.40
C SER A 194 -9.69 -9.92 -13.22
N LYS A 195 -9.13 -10.78 -14.07
CA LYS A 195 -9.28 -12.23 -13.99
C LYS A 195 -8.59 -12.82 -12.75
N GLN A 196 -7.43 -12.29 -12.35
CA GLN A 196 -6.75 -12.67 -11.12
C GLN A 196 -7.60 -12.33 -9.87
N GLY A 197 -8.35 -11.22 -9.89
CA GLY A 197 -9.35 -10.87 -8.88
C GLY A 197 -8.80 -10.44 -7.53
N ILE A 198 -7.51 -10.06 -7.44
CA ILE A 198 -6.84 -9.62 -6.22
C ILE A 198 -6.99 -8.10 -6.03
N ALA A 199 -6.68 -7.31 -7.06
CA ALA A 199 -6.71 -5.86 -6.97
C ALA A 199 -8.12 -5.33 -6.74
N LEU A 200 -8.28 -4.46 -5.74
CA LEU A 200 -9.53 -3.76 -5.43
C LEU A 200 -9.64 -2.43 -6.17
N PHE A 201 -8.50 -1.80 -6.45
CA PHE A 201 -8.41 -0.52 -7.13
C PHE A 201 -7.41 -0.59 -8.27
N ASN A 202 -7.55 0.37 -9.20
CA ASN A 202 -6.56 0.69 -10.22
C ASN A 202 -6.17 2.15 -10.09
N ASP A 203 -4.88 2.45 -10.21
CA ASP A 203 -4.35 3.80 -10.16
C ASP A 203 -3.44 4.08 -11.36
N VAL A 204 -3.31 5.37 -11.72
CA VAL A 204 -2.52 5.85 -12.87
C VAL A 204 -1.73 7.08 -12.46
N PHE A 205 -0.44 7.10 -12.78
CA PHE A 205 0.41 8.27 -12.55
C PHE A 205 0.24 9.29 -13.69
N CYS A 206 -0.79 10.14 -13.54
CA CYS A 206 -1.11 11.19 -14.50
C CYS A 206 -0.29 12.46 -14.21
N GLU A 207 0.86 12.61 -14.83
CA GLU A 207 1.78 13.74 -14.63
C GLU A 207 2.53 14.03 -15.92
N GLU A 208 3.06 15.26 -16.06
CA GLU A 208 3.90 15.64 -17.20
C GLU A 208 5.16 14.74 -17.26
N GLY A 209 5.42 14.16 -18.42
CA GLY A 209 6.52 13.22 -18.63
C GLY A 209 6.20 11.76 -18.31
N TYR A 210 4.98 11.46 -17.82
CA TYR A 210 4.48 10.11 -17.57
C TYR A 210 3.24 9.84 -18.44
N PHE A 211 2.06 9.66 -17.84
CA PHE A 211 0.81 9.43 -18.58
C PHE A 211 0.02 10.72 -18.68
N ASN A 212 -0.32 11.11 -19.90
CA ASN A 212 -1.15 12.28 -20.15
C ASN A 212 -2.65 11.96 -19.99
N ILE A 213 -3.49 13.00 -19.98
CA ILE A 213 -4.95 12.88 -19.80
C ILE A 213 -5.59 11.96 -20.86
N ALA A 214 -5.11 11.94 -22.09
CA ALA A 214 -5.66 11.07 -23.14
C ALA A 214 -5.37 9.59 -22.83
N ALA A 215 -4.15 9.26 -22.37
CA ALA A 215 -3.79 7.93 -21.94
C ALA A 215 -4.62 7.48 -20.72
N VAL A 216 -4.81 8.35 -19.72
CA VAL A 216 -5.65 8.06 -18.54
C VAL A 216 -7.11 7.84 -18.94
N SER A 217 -7.65 8.64 -19.86
CA SER A 217 -9.02 8.44 -20.37
C SER A 217 -9.18 7.07 -21.02
N TYR A 218 -8.19 6.61 -21.76
CA TYR A 218 -8.22 5.29 -22.40
C TYR A 218 -8.19 4.16 -21.35
N THR A 219 -7.34 4.25 -20.33
CA THR A 219 -7.31 3.25 -19.23
C THR A 219 -8.62 3.18 -18.47
N HIS A 220 -9.32 4.30 -18.27
CA HIS A 220 -10.62 4.34 -17.60
C HIS A 220 -11.73 3.66 -18.40
N LEU A 221 -11.71 3.82 -19.73
CA LEU A 221 -12.72 3.24 -20.61
C LEU A 221 -12.63 1.70 -20.71
N THR A 222 -11.47 1.13 -20.38
CA THR A 222 -11.23 -0.32 -20.46
C THR A 222 -11.42 -1.05 -19.12
N LEU A 223 -11.61 -0.33 -18.01
CA LEU A 223 -11.93 -0.94 -16.72
C LEU A 223 -13.34 -1.57 -16.76
N PRO A 224 -13.49 -2.85 -16.37
CA PRO A 224 -14.80 -3.43 -16.20
C PRO A 224 -15.54 -2.73 -15.06
N THR A 225 -16.57 -1.97 -15.39
CA THR A 225 -17.38 -1.15 -14.48
C THR A 225 -18.34 -1.96 -13.60
N ASN A 226 -18.19 -3.28 -13.52
CA ASN A 226 -19.13 -4.17 -12.85
C ASN A 226 -18.59 -4.68 -11.51
N ARG A 227 -18.39 -3.79 -10.54
CA ARG A 227 -18.60 -4.11 -9.14
C ARG A 227 -19.56 -3.08 -8.58
N GLU A 228 -20.83 -3.46 -8.46
CA GLU A 228 -21.74 -2.77 -7.54
C GLU A 228 -21.13 -2.88 -6.14
N VAL A 229 -20.92 -1.73 -5.51
CA VAL A 229 -20.47 -1.59 -4.12
C VAL A 229 -21.66 -1.86 -3.21
#